data_432f341c0855ed5f55cb4523969bca36
#
_entry.id   432f341c0855ed5f55cb4523969bca36
#
_cell.length_a   1.000
_cell.length_b   1.000
_cell.length_c   1.000
_cell.angle_alpha   90.00
_cell.angle_beta   90.00
_cell.angle_gamma   90.00
#
_symmetry.space_group_name_H-M   'P 1'
#
loop_
_entity.id
_entity.type
_entity.pdbx_description
1 polymer ?
#
loop_
_entity_poly.entity_id
_entity_poly.type
_entity_poly.pdbx_seq_one_letter_code
_entity_poly.pdbx_strand_id
1 'polypeptide(L)'
;MPFSLSRNIPLLALAFTFASLVSAQSSDEGDFNRPDRPREGGKLSLSAASKADYSGSDAPSASVMPALEYQWANGWFAGTNRGVGYNFSKDSTLQYGLGLGLDLGRKESATGALAGMGSIDPKVEYGAFLNYAPDRNLRLSSVLRLGSGDTGQGATANFGANYAMDIAPKWRLDLGASTTWANAQSMQSYFGVDATQSQQSGHAVHSPTSGLRDVSSSLNLSYQVTPNISVSGGLKATSLIGDARNSPIVTSPQSVSGNLSVGYAF
;
A
#
# COMPACT_ATOMS: atom_id res chain seq x y z
N MET A 1 1.62 54.55 24.51
CA MET A 1 1.37 53.19 25.03
C MET A 1 0.83 52.34 23.91
N PRO A 2 1.60 51.44 23.32
CA PRO A 2 1.06 50.52 22.32
C PRO A 2 0.73 49.17 22.98
N PHE A 3 -0.48 48.70 22.74
CA PHE A 3 -0.99 47.39 23.14
C PHE A 3 -0.33 46.29 22.31
N SER A 4 0.40 45.41 22.96
CA SER A 4 0.94 44.18 22.43
C SER A 4 -0.12 43.09 22.56
N LEU A 5 -0.68 42.63 21.46
CA LEU A 5 -1.52 41.43 21.37
C LEU A 5 -0.64 40.21 21.11
N SER A 6 -0.33 39.47 22.15
CA SER A 6 0.24 38.13 22.05
C SER A 6 -0.85 37.14 21.61
N ARG A 7 -0.79 36.68 20.35
CA ARG A 7 -1.61 35.58 19.86
C ARG A 7 -0.98 34.25 20.29
N ASN A 8 -1.43 33.73 21.41
CA ASN A 8 -1.23 32.33 21.75
C ASN A 8 -2.16 31.50 20.86
N ILE A 9 -1.60 30.83 19.86
CA ILE A 9 -2.28 29.77 19.12
C ILE A 9 -2.12 28.50 19.94
N PRO A 10 -3.18 27.88 20.47
CA PRO A 10 -3.07 26.59 21.10
C PRO A 10 -2.70 25.56 20.02
N LEU A 11 -1.55 24.93 20.17
CA LEU A 11 -1.18 23.72 19.45
C LEU A 11 -2.22 22.65 19.82
N LEU A 12 -3.20 22.43 18.97
CA LEU A 12 -4.12 21.31 19.08
C LEU A 12 -3.29 20.05 18.74
N ALA A 13 -2.81 19.37 19.79
CA ALA A 13 -2.24 18.05 19.67
C ALA A 13 -3.39 17.10 19.26
N LEU A 14 -3.52 16.87 17.94
CA LEU A 14 -4.34 15.79 17.42
C LEU A 14 -3.66 14.48 17.79
N ALA A 15 -4.08 13.89 18.90
CA ALA A 15 -3.75 12.51 19.22
C ALA A 15 -4.46 11.60 18.20
N PHE A 16 -3.75 11.26 17.13
CA PHE A 16 -4.16 10.17 16.25
C PHE A 16 -4.02 8.86 17.03
N THR A 17 -5.13 8.36 17.54
CA THR A 17 -5.25 6.96 17.91
C THR A 17 -5.14 6.15 16.62
N PHE A 18 -3.96 5.60 16.36
CA PHE A 18 -3.70 4.68 15.26
C PHE A 18 -4.53 3.41 15.45
N ALA A 19 -5.76 3.41 14.94
CA ALA A 19 -6.45 2.18 14.64
C ALA A 19 -5.69 1.49 13.51
N SER A 20 -5.36 0.24 13.72
CA SER A 20 -4.58 -0.67 12.86
C SER A 20 -4.80 -0.47 11.37
N LEU A 21 -3.98 0.36 10.75
CA LEU A 21 -3.94 0.58 9.30
C LEU A 21 -3.17 -0.59 8.67
N VAL A 22 -3.88 -1.64 8.36
CA VAL A 22 -3.34 -2.68 7.49
C VAL A 22 -3.26 -2.09 6.09
N SER A 23 -2.06 -2.02 5.52
CA SER A 23 -1.82 -1.52 4.18
C SER A 23 -2.64 -2.32 3.15
N ALA A 24 -3.86 -1.85 2.87
CA ALA A 24 -4.39 -2.07 1.55
C ALA A 24 -3.50 -1.22 0.64
N GLN A 25 -2.58 -1.85 -0.09
CA GLN A 25 -2.07 -1.26 -1.31
C GLN A 25 -3.27 -1.12 -2.24
N SER A 26 -4.03 -0.05 -2.03
CA SER A 26 -5.05 0.36 -2.96
C SER A 26 -4.32 0.78 -4.24
N SER A 27 -4.89 0.42 -5.35
CA SER A 27 -4.58 0.87 -6.70
C SER A 27 -4.60 2.40 -6.89
N ASP A 28 -4.51 3.16 -5.81
CA ASP A 28 -4.47 4.63 -5.76
C ASP A 28 -3.10 5.23 -6.12
N GLU A 29 -2.09 4.39 -6.43
CA GLU A 29 -0.83 4.86 -7.03
C GLU A 29 -1.05 5.56 -8.38
N GLY A 30 -2.24 5.43 -8.97
CA GLY A 30 -2.60 5.99 -10.27
C GLY A 30 -2.74 7.51 -10.33
N ASP A 31 -3.06 8.18 -9.24
CA ASP A 31 -3.56 9.56 -9.33
C ASP A 31 -2.48 10.64 -9.23
N PHE A 32 -1.30 10.34 -8.65
CA PHE A 32 -0.20 11.30 -8.54
C PHE A 32 0.64 11.46 -9.81
N ASN A 33 0.43 10.63 -10.81
CA ASN A 33 1.23 10.59 -12.02
C ASN A 33 0.47 10.98 -13.29
N ARG A 34 -0.61 11.74 -13.20
CA ARG A 34 -1.17 12.36 -14.40
C ARG A 34 -0.20 13.41 -14.93
N PRO A 35 0.27 13.33 -16.19
CA PRO A 35 1.17 14.31 -16.78
C PRO A 35 0.62 15.74 -16.78
N ASP A 36 -0.69 15.88 -16.70
CA ASP A 36 -1.43 17.14 -16.84
C ASP A 36 -1.82 17.77 -15.49
N ARG A 37 -1.44 17.17 -14.34
CA ARG A 37 -1.71 17.79 -13.03
C ARG A 37 -0.61 18.73 -12.59
N PRO A 38 -0.94 19.84 -11.92
CA PRO A 38 0.06 20.69 -11.30
C PRO A 38 0.93 19.84 -10.38
N ARG A 39 2.24 20.10 -10.37
CA ARG A 39 3.23 19.41 -9.52
C ARG A 39 3.00 19.61 -8.03
N GLU A 40 2.04 20.42 -7.65
CA GLU A 40 1.65 20.73 -6.27
C GLU A 40 0.16 20.53 -6.12
N GLY A 41 -0.24 19.88 -5.04
CA GLY A 41 -1.65 19.66 -4.71
C GLY A 41 -1.83 18.53 -3.73
N GLY A 42 -3.04 18.45 -3.21
CA GLY A 42 -3.44 17.44 -2.23
C GLY A 42 -4.68 16.68 -2.67
N LYS A 43 -4.86 15.51 -2.07
CA LYS A 43 -6.06 14.69 -2.20
C LYS A 43 -6.47 14.21 -0.82
N LEU A 44 -7.72 14.45 -0.46
CA LEU A 44 -8.39 13.83 0.67
C LEU A 44 -9.31 12.75 0.13
N SER A 45 -9.27 11.55 0.68
CA SER A 45 -10.16 10.46 0.27
C SER A 45 -10.73 9.71 1.47
N LEU A 46 -11.90 9.11 1.27
CA LEU A 46 -12.53 8.17 2.17
C LEU A 46 -12.82 6.91 1.40
N SER A 47 -12.28 5.79 1.86
CA SER A 47 -12.41 4.50 1.19
C SER A 47 -13.01 3.46 2.13
N ALA A 48 -13.98 2.70 1.62
CA ALA A 48 -14.45 1.45 2.23
C ALA A 48 -13.83 0.29 1.44
N ALA A 49 -13.19 -0.64 2.13
CA ALA A 49 -12.51 -1.77 1.51
C ALA A 49 -12.82 -3.08 2.21
N SER A 50 -12.88 -4.16 1.42
CA SER A 50 -12.91 -5.54 1.89
C SER A 50 -11.70 -6.28 1.34
N LYS A 51 -10.97 -6.96 2.20
CA LYS A 51 -9.75 -7.70 1.88
C LYS A 51 -9.56 -8.88 2.81
N ALA A 52 -8.62 -9.76 2.52
CA ALA A 52 -8.17 -10.79 3.46
C ALA A 52 -7.51 -10.17 4.72
N ASP A 53 -7.72 -10.75 5.89
CA ASP A 53 -7.16 -10.29 7.17
C ASP A 53 -5.63 -10.24 7.16
N TYR A 54 -5.00 -11.23 6.51
CA TYR A 54 -3.56 -11.27 6.23
C TYR A 54 -3.33 -11.93 4.87
N SER A 55 -2.11 -11.81 4.33
CA SER A 55 -1.74 -12.44 3.06
C SER A 55 -1.79 -13.98 3.17
N GLY A 56 -2.76 -14.59 2.51
CA GLY A 56 -3.01 -16.04 2.57
C GLY A 56 -4.19 -16.43 3.45
N SER A 57 -4.97 -15.49 3.98
CA SER A 57 -6.21 -15.74 4.71
C SER A 57 -7.40 -15.87 3.75
N ASP A 58 -8.31 -16.77 4.10
CA ASP A 58 -9.66 -16.87 3.52
C ASP A 58 -10.70 -16.02 4.26
N ALA A 59 -10.37 -15.53 5.46
CA ALA A 59 -11.24 -14.67 6.25
C ALA A 59 -11.26 -13.24 5.70
N PRO A 60 -12.42 -12.67 5.35
CA PRO A 60 -12.52 -11.29 4.89
C PRO A 60 -12.53 -10.32 6.06
N SER A 61 -11.89 -9.17 5.87
CA SER A 61 -11.93 -8.02 6.77
C SER A 61 -12.44 -6.80 6.02
N ALA A 62 -13.33 -6.04 6.64
CA ALA A 62 -13.85 -4.79 6.10
C ALA A 62 -13.33 -3.61 6.91
N SER A 63 -12.98 -2.53 6.22
CA SER A 63 -12.45 -1.33 6.84
C SER A 63 -12.94 -0.08 6.11
N VAL A 64 -13.05 1.03 6.86
CA VAL A 64 -13.26 2.36 6.30
C VAL A 64 -12.07 3.21 6.73
N MET A 65 -11.40 3.83 5.76
CA MET A 65 -10.16 4.55 6.01
C MET A 65 -10.16 5.91 5.31
N PRO A 66 -9.91 7.00 6.05
CA PRO A 66 -9.54 8.27 5.45
C PRO A 66 -8.09 8.23 4.98
N ALA A 67 -7.78 8.89 3.88
CA ALA A 67 -6.42 9.10 3.44
C ALA A 67 -6.22 10.55 3.00
N LEU A 68 -5.07 11.11 3.34
CA LEU A 68 -4.60 12.42 2.93
C LEU A 68 -3.27 12.24 2.23
N GLU A 69 -3.17 12.78 1.03
CA GLU A 69 -1.96 12.79 0.23
C GLU A 69 -1.66 14.23 -0.18
N TYR A 70 -0.42 14.65 -0.11
CA TYR A 70 0.02 15.96 -0.58
C TYR A 70 1.38 15.86 -1.28
N GLN A 71 1.52 16.60 -2.36
CA GLN A 71 2.77 16.75 -3.08
C GLN A 71 3.10 18.23 -3.24
N TRP A 72 4.32 18.61 -2.87
CA TRP A 72 4.83 19.97 -3.03
C TRP A 72 5.53 20.15 -4.37
N ALA A 73 5.52 21.39 -4.89
CA ALA A 73 6.19 21.75 -6.14
C ALA A 73 7.71 21.47 -6.13
N ASN A 74 8.34 21.46 -4.96
CA ASN A 74 9.76 21.19 -4.79
C ASN A 74 10.13 19.70 -4.81
N GLY A 75 9.16 18.77 -4.98
CA GLY A 75 9.39 17.34 -5.06
C GLY A 75 9.14 16.56 -3.78
N TRP A 76 8.96 17.21 -2.64
CA TRP A 76 8.50 16.52 -1.42
C TRP A 76 7.08 15.99 -1.58
N PHE A 77 6.81 14.88 -0.95
CA PHE A 77 5.44 14.36 -0.80
C PHE A 77 5.25 13.77 0.59
N ALA A 78 4.01 13.80 1.07
CA ALA A 78 3.60 13.14 2.29
C ALA A 78 2.18 12.60 2.12
N GLY A 79 1.92 11.42 2.67
CA GLY A 79 0.59 10.85 2.60
C GLY A 79 0.40 9.60 3.45
N THR A 80 -0.85 9.33 3.75
CA THR A 80 -1.25 8.19 4.58
C THR A 80 -0.78 6.85 3.98
N ASN A 81 -0.88 6.71 2.66
CA ASN A 81 -0.54 5.46 1.96
C ASN A 81 0.90 5.44 1.42
N ARG A 82 1.44 6.61 1.06
CA ARG A 82 2.77 6.73 0.45
C ARG A 82 3.89 6.96 1.47
N GLY A 83 3.54 7.35 2.70
CA GLY A 83 4.52 7.82 3.68
C GLY A 83 5.03 9.20 3.34
N VAL A 84 6.29 9.48 3.68
CA VAL A 84 6.97 10.75 3.41
C VAL A 84 8.17 10.50 2.52
N GLY A 85 8.38 11.35 1.51
CA GLY A 85 9.50 11.14 0.61
C GLY A 85 9.79 12.32 -0.30
N TYR A 86 10.75 12.11 -1.19
CA TYR A 86 11.21 13.09 -2.14
C TYR A 86 11.35 12.49 -3.54
N ASN A 87 10.74 13.14 -4.51
CA ASN A 87 10.86 12.84 -5.93
C ASN A 87 11.97 13.72 -6.52
N PHE A 88 13.05 13.09 -7.00
CA PHE A 88 14.19 13.80 -7.61
C PHE A 88 13.93 14.24 -9.05
N SER A 89 12.95 13.59 -9.72
CA SER A 89 12.67 13.87 -11.10
C SER A 89 11.81 15.11 -11.27
N LYS A 90 12.14 15.89 -12.30
CA LYS A 90 11.31 16.98 -12.83
C LYS A 90 10.54 16.56 -14.08
N ASP A 91 10.81 15.38 -14.61
CA ASP A 91 10.18 14.82 -15.80
C ASP A 91 8.95 13.99 -15.39
N SER A 92 7.83 14.21 -16.07
CA SER A 92 6.60 13.43 -15.86
C SER A 92 6.68 12.01 -16.45
N THR A 93 7.56 11.79 -17.43
CA THR A 93 7.74 10.49 -18.09
C THR A 93 8.52 9.51 -17.23
N LEU A 94 9.54 9.98 -16.52
CA LEU A 94 10.37 9.18 -15.63
C LEU A 94 10.41 9.83 -14.26
N GLN A 95 9.87 9.17 -13.26
CA GLN A 95 9.86 9.64 -11.87
C GLN A 95 10.59 8.65 -10.97
N TYR A 96 11.47 9.16 -10.10
CA TYR A 96 12.23 8.35 -9.16
C TYR A 96 12.51 9.12 -7.88
N GLY A 97 12.60 8.41 -6.78
CA GLY A 97 12.80 9.04 -5.49
C GLY A 97 13.00 8.06 -4.36
N LEU A 98 13.09 8.63 -3.17
CA LEU A 98 13.22 7.91 -1.92
C LEU A 98 12.08 8.30 -0.98
N GLY A 99 11.77 7.44 -0.04
CA GLY A 99 10.75 7.70 0.97
C GLY A 99 10.89 6.84 2.20
N LEU A 100 10.08 7.18 3.18
CA LEU A 100 9.87 6.43 4.41
C LEU A 100 8.41 6.02 4.45
N GLY A 101 8.15 4.77 4.72
CA GLY A 101 6.83 4.20 4.90
C GLY A 101 6.71 3.46 6.23
N LEU A 102 5.60 2.77 6.40
CA LEU A 102 5.35 1.91 7.54
C LEU A 102 4.97 0.52 7.05
N ASP A 103 5.68 -0.49 7.53
CA ASP A 103 5.17 -1.85 7.58
C ASP A 103 4.30 -1.96 8.83
N LEU A 104 3.03 -2.24 8.67
CA LEU A 104 2.09 -2.31 9.79
C LEU A 104 2.13 -3.64 10.52
N GLY A 105 2.95 -4.56 10.02
CA GLY A 105 3.13 -5.87 10.60
C GLY A 105 1.89 -6.77 10.46
N ARG A 106 1.77 -7.72 11.40
CA ARG A 106 0.67 -8.70 11.45
C ARG A 106 0.33 -9.03 12.91
N LYS A 107 -0.94 -8.99 13.27
CA LYS A 107 -1.39 -9.39 14.60
C LYS A 107 -1.69 -10.88 14.64
N GLU A 108 -1.20 -11.56 15.69
CA GLU A 108 -1.54 -12.95 15.96
C GLU A 108 -3.04 -13.16 16.13
N SER A 109 -3.70 -12.19 16.77
CA SER A 109 -5.16 -12.23 17.03
C SER A 109 -6.03 -11.97 15.80
N ALA A 110 -5.45 -11.75 14.62
CA ALA A 110 -6.23 -11.49 13.41
C ALA A 110 -7.14 -12.67 13.04
N THR A 111 -6.59 -13.90 13.14
CA THR A 111 -7.36 -15.14 12.90
C THR A 111 -6.84 -16.30 13.74
N GLY A 112 -7.66 -17.36 13.91
CA GLY A 112 -7.24 -18.60 14.60
C GLY A 112 -6.05 -19.30 13.92
N ALA A 113 -5.87 -19.14 12.61
CA ALA A 113 -4.74 -19.72 11.87
C ALA A 113 -3.38 -19.13 12.25
N LEU A 114 -3.37 -17.96 12.89
CA LEU A 114 -2.15 -17.30 13.38
C LEU A 114 -1.89 -17.54 14.87
N ALA A 115 -2.74 -18.30 15.57
CA ALA A 115 -2.54 -18.59 16.98
C ALA A 115 -1.21 -19.33 17.21
N GLY A 116 -0.39 -18.88 18.15
CA GLY A 116 0.95 -19.40 18.40
C GLY A 116 2.05 -18.94 17.44
N MET A 117 1.70 -18.07 16.46
CA MET A 117 2.68 -17.54 15.50
C MET A 117 3.36 -16.26 15.97
N GLY A 118 2.82 -15.59 17.00
CA GLY A 118 3.27 -14.28 17.44
C GLY A 118 2.87 -13.15 16.49
N SER A 119 2.92 -11.94 17.03
CA SER A 119 2.63 -10.71 16.27
C SER A 119 3.91 -10.15 15.66
N ILE A 120 3.79 -9.54 14.49
CA ILE A 120 4.84 -8.74 13.85
C ILE A 120 4.48 -7.27 14.11
N ASP A 121 5.33 -6.57 14.87
CA ASP A 121 5.10 -5.18 15.21
C ASP A 121 5.31 -4.23 14.04
N PRO A 122 4.61 -3.07 14.02
CA PRO A 122 4.83 -2.05 13.03
C PRO A 122 6.26 -1.53 13.01
N LYS A 123 6.83 -1.33 11.81
CA LYS A 123 8.20 -0.83 11.61
C LYS A 123 8.25 0.20 10.50
N VAL A 124 9.22 1.10 10.61
CA VAL A 124 9.55 2.04 9.55
C VAL A 124 10.27 1.30 8.42
N GLU A 125 9.83 1.53 7.19
CA GLU A 125 10.48 1.04 5.98
C GLU A 125 11.14 2.19 5.22
N TYR A 126 12.30 1.91 4.65
CA TYR A 126 12.96 2.76 3.68
C TYR A 126 12.53 2.35 2.29
N GLY A 127 12.08 3.32 1.48
CA GLY A 127 11.58 3.08 0.14
C GLY A 127 12.42 3.76 -0.94
N ALA A 128 12.53 3.10 -2.09
CA ALA A 128 12.96 3.71 -3.34
C ALA A 128 11.94 3.37 -4.42
N PHE A 129 11.62 4.33 -5.28
CA PHE A 129 10.67 4.11 -6.37
C PHE A 129 11.20 4.58 -7.70
N LEU A 130 10.76 3.92 -8.76
CA LEU A 130 11.00 4.27 -10.14
C LEU A 130 9.70 4.03 -10.93
N ASN A 131 9.16 5.08 -11.54
CA ASN A 131 7.97 5.02 -12.39
C ASN A 131 8.31 5.54 -13.78
N TYR A 132 7.89 4.82 -14.79
CA TYR A 132 8.08 5.17 -16.20
C TYR A 132 6.73 5.18 -16.91
N ALA A 133 6.35 6.32 -17.48
CA ALA A 133 5.12 6.53 -18.21
C ALA A 133 5.46 6.96 -19.66
N PRO A 134 5.65 5.99 -20.58
CA PRO A 134 6.02 6.29 -21.99
C PRO A 134 4.93 7.08 -22.71
N ASP A 135 3.69 6.93 -22.29
CA ASP A 135 2.54 7.65 -22.82
C ASP A 135 1.49 7.92 -21.72
N ARG A 136 0.33 8.48 -22.11
CA ARG A 136 -0.74 8.84 -21.15
C ARG A 136 -1.49 7.65 -20.57
N ASN A 137 -1.37 6.50 -21.18
CA ASN A 137 -2.15 5.31 -20.87
C ASN A 137 -1.34 4.29 -20.08
N LEU A 138 -0.06 4.07 -20.44
CA LEU A 138 0.78 3.05 -19.84
C LEU A 138 1.68 3.63 -18.76
N ARG A 139 1.72 2.95 -17.62
CA ARG A 139 2.68 3.20 -16.54
C ARG A 139 3.32 1.91 -16.10
N LEU A 140 4.63 1.93 -15.99
CA LEU A 140 5.43 0.90 -15.35
C LEU A 140 5.94 1.43 -14.02
N SER A 141 5.85 0.64 -12.97
CA SER A 141 6.26 1.02 -11.62
C SER A 141 7.19 -0.01 -11.02
N SER A 142 8.13 0.46 -10.22
CA SER A 142 9.01 -0.37 -9.41
C SER A 142 9.20 0.29 -8.05
N VAL A 143 9.00 -0.47 -6.98
CA VAL A 143 9.16 0.00 -5.61
C VAL A 143 9.97 -1.01 -4.82
N LEU A 144 11.09 -0.57 -4.28
CA LEU A 144 11.91 -1.31 -3.33
C LEU A 144 11.58 -0.82 -1.92
N ARG A 145 11.34 -1.75 -0.97
CA ARG A 145 11.15 -1.47 0.45
C ARG A 145 12.11 -2.30 1.27
N LEU A 146 12.72 -1.67 2.27
CA LEU A 146 13.70 -2.26 3.18
C LEU A 146 13.29 -1.97 4.61
N GLY A 147 13.43 -2.92 5.51
CA GLY A 147 13.14 -2.73 6.94
C GLY A 147 11.88 -3.45 7.43
N SER A 148 11.19 -4.19 6.55
CA SER A 148 9.97 -4.94 6.92
C SER A 148 10.25 -6.20 7.76
N GLY A 149 9.17 -6.80 8.25
CA GLY A 149 9.16 -8.07 8.95
C GLY A 149 9.64 -7.99 10.39
N ASP A 150 9.64 -9.13 11.07
CA ASP A 150 9.91 -9.24 12.51
C ASP A 150 11.31 -8.72 12.89
N THR A 151 12.33 -9.07 12.15
CA THR A 151 13.72 -8.63 12.40
C THR A 151 14.05 -7.24 11.89
N GLY A 152 13.18 -6.61 11.07
CA GLY A 152 13.49 -5.37 10.35
C GLY A 152 14.52 -5.53 9.22
N GLN A 153 14.83 -6.75 8.82
CA GLN A 153 15.77 -7.07 7.73
C GLN A 153 15.05 -7.52 6.45
N GLY A 154 13.72 -7.45 6.45
CA GLY A 154 12.93 -7.78 5.29
C GLY A 154 13.17 -6.77 4.15
N ALA A 155 13.19 -7.30 2.93
CA ALA A 155 13.25 -6.52 1.70
C ALA A 155 12.22 -7.04 0.71
N THR A 156 11.49 -6.14 0.08
CA THR A 156 10.53 -6.45 -0.98
C THR A 156 10.74 -5.56 -2.19
N ALA A 157 10.59 -6.12 -3.37
CA ALA A 157 10.57 -5.36 -4.62
C ALA A 157 9.26 -5.65 -5.35
N ASN A 158 8.45 -4.62 -5.55
CA ASN A 158 7.20 -4.71 -6.31
C ASN A 158 7.43 -4.14 -7.72
N PHE A 159 6.93 -4.84 -8.72
CA PHE A 159 6.93 -4.43 -10.11
C PHE A 159 5.50 -4.43 -10.62
N GLY A 160 5.09 -3.33 -11.24
CA GLY A 160 3.74 -3.13 -11.73
C GLY A 160 3.69 -2.58 -13.16
N ALA A 161 2.60 -2.92 -13.85
CA ALA A 161 2.19 -2.28 -15.10
C ALA A 161 0.72 -1.89 -14.95
N ASN A 162 0.39 -0.67 -15.32
CA ASN A 162 -0.97 -0.16 -15.31
C ASN A 162 -1.29 0.47 -16.65
N TYR A 163 -2.45 0.12 -17.20
CA TYR A 163 -2.98 0.69 -18.42
C TYR A 163 -4.32 1.37 -18.13
N ALA A 164 -4.36 2.68 -18.34
CA ALA A 164 -5.49 3.53 -18.03
C ALA A 164 -6.09 4.11 -19.30
N MET A 165 -7.42 4.03 -19.45
CA MET A 165 -8.14 4.52 -20.62
C MET A 165 -9.40 5.27 -20.23
N ASP A 166 -9.70 6.33 -20.96
CA ASP A 166 -10.96 7.05 -20.85
C ASP A 166 -12.00 6.32 -21.72
N ILE A 167 -12.97 5.63 -21.10
CA ILE A 167 -13.98 4.80 -21.79
C ILE A 167 -15.25 5.58 -22.16
N ALA A 168 -15.47 6.71 -21.49
CA ALA A 168 -16.55 7.66 -21.78
C ALA A 168 -16.21 9.02 -21.14
N PRO A 169 -16.91 10.12 -21.46
CA PRO A 169 -16.75 11.39 -20.79
C PRO A 169 -16.85 11.23 -19.27
N LYS A 170 -15.81 11.67 -18.52
CA LYS A 170 -15.68 11.56 -17.06
C LYS A 170 -15.49 10.13 -16.51
N TRP A 171 -15.44 9.11 -17.35
CA TRP A 171 -15.20 7.72 -16.95
C TRP A 171 -13.81 7.26 -17.36
N ARG A 172 -13.06 6.76 -16.40
CA ARG A 172 -11.73 6.19 -16.61
C ARG A 172 -11.68 4.78 -16.05
N LEU A 173 -11.16 3.88 -16.87
CA LEU A 173 -10.87 2.50 -16.51
C LEU A 173 -9.36 2.32 -16.40
N ASP A 174 -8.91 1.75 -15.29
CA ASP A 174 -7.51 1.39 -15.04
C ASP A 174 -7.40 -0.13 -14.88
N LEU A 175 -6.53 -0.75 -15.66
CA LEU A 175 -6.20 -2.18 -15.60
C LEU A 175 -4.75 -2.32 -15.14
N GLY A 176 -4.53 -3.14 -14.12
CA GLY A 176 -3.20 -3.33 -13.53
C GLY A 176 -2.80 -4.78 -13.45
N ALA A 177 -1.50 -5.01 -13.53
CA ALA A 177 -0.86 -6.27 -13.18
C ALA A 177 0.41 -5.98 -12.37
N SER A 178 0.70 -6.79 -11.35
CA SER A 178 1.91 -6.61 -10.54
C SER A 178 2.41 -7.93 -9.98
N THR A 179 3.69 -7.93 -9.58
CA THR A 179 4.31 -9.04 -8.86
C THR A 179 5.22 -8.49 -7.78
N THR A 180 5.37 -9.24 -6.69
CA THR A 180 6.25 -8.89 -5.59
C THR A 180 7.30 -9.97 -5.40
N TRP A 181 8.56 -9.56 -5.41
CA TRP A 181 9.68 -10.36 -4.93
C TRP A 181 9.96 -10.01 -3.45
N ALA A 182 10.32 -11.01 -2.65
CA ALA A 182 10.69 -10.83 -1.25
C ALA A 182 11.99 -11.60 -0.93
N ASN A 183 12.82 -11.03 -0.04
CA ASN A 183 14.00 -11.74 0.45
C ASN A 183 13.60 -12.79 1.51
N ALA A 184 14.55 -13.65 1.88
CA ALA A 184 14.31 -14.75 2.82
C ALA A 184 13.80 -14.24 4.19
N GLN A 185 14.29 -13.09 4.67
CA GLN A 185 13.87 -12.53 5.96
C GLN A 185 12.41 -12.06 5.93
N SER A 186 11.99 -11.38 4.85
CA SER A 186 10.59 -11.01 4.67
C SER A 186 9.71 -12.24 4.50
N MET A 187 10.15 -13.23 3.72
CA MET A 187 9.43 -14.49 3.54
C MET A 187 9.30 -15.25 4.86
N GLN A 188 10.37 -15.35 5.66
CA GLN A 188 10.34 -16.01 6.97
C GLN A 188 9.39 -15.30 7.93
N SER A 189 9.42 -13.98 8.01
CA SER A 189 8.56 -13.21 8.93
C SER A 189 7.07 -13.40 8.64
N TYR A 190 6.69 -13.39 7.35
CA TYR A 190 5.27 -13.39 6.96
C TYR A 190 4.70 -14.77 6.61
N PHE A 191 5.56 -15.73 6.22
CA PHE A 191 5.14 -17.05 5.73
C PHE A 191 5.91 -18.20 6.37
N GLY A 192 6.97 -17.92 7.14
CA GLY A 192 7.73 -18.95 7.85
C GLY A 192 7.01 -19.45 9.09
N VAL A 193 7.43 -20.64 9.53
CA VAL A 193 7.07 -21.25 10.83
C VAL A 193 8.36 -21.81 11.42
N ASP A 194 8.88 -21.19 12.47
CA ASP A 194 10.05 -21.71 13.17
C ASP A 194 9.71 -22.86 14.14
N ALA A 195 10.72 -23.45 14.80
CA ALA A 195 10.51 -24.56 15.71
C ALA A 195 9.65 -24.19 16.93
N THR A 196 9.79 -22.96 17.45
CA THR A 196 9.00 -22.47 18.59
C THR A 196 7.56 -22.23 18.18
N GLN A 197 7.36 -21.57 17.05
CA GLN A 197 6.04 -21.34 16.47
C GLN A 197 5.34 -22.66 16.14
N SER A 198 6.07 -23.65 15.61
CA SER A 198 5.54 -24.99 15.34
C SER A 198 5.02 -25.69 16.61
N GLN A 199 5.75 -25.59 17.73
CA GLN A 199 5.32 -26.13 19.01
C GLN A 199 4.09 -25.41 19.57
N GLN A 200 3.98 -24.11 19.38
CA GLN A 200 2.89 -23.29 19.91
C GLN A 200 1.63 -23.35 19.07
N SER A 201 1.77 -23.38 17.76
CA SER A 201 0.65 -23.33 16.80
C SER A 201 0.18 -24.70 16.31
N GLY A 202 1.05 -25.72 16.37
CA GLY A 202 0.81 -27.02 15.75
C GLY A 202 1.05 -27.06 14.24
N HIS A 203 1.43 -25.95 13.62
CA HIS A 203 1.82 -25.93 12.20
C HIS A 203 3.18 -26.60 11.98
N ALA A 204 3.37 -27.21 10.80
CA ALA A 204 4.66 -27.76 10.42
C ALA A 204 5.72 -26.65 10.27
N VAL A 205 6.99 -26.95 10.63
CA VAL A 205 8.10 -26.02 10.38
C VAL A 205 8.20 -25.73 8.88
N HIS A 206 8.32 -24.45 8.55
CA HIS A 206 8.42 -23.97 7.17
C HIS A 206 9.46 -22.84 7.10
N SER A 207 10.48 -23.05 6.27
CA SER A 207 11.59 -22.09 6.10
C SER A 207 11.64 -21.63 4.64
N PRO A 208 10.83 -20.62 4.29
CA PRO A 208 10.76 -20.14 2.90
C PRO A 208 12.04 -19.42 2.49
N THR A 209 12.37 -19.53 1.21
CA THR A 209 13.53 -18.86 0.59
C THR A 209 13.12 -17.54 -0.08
N SER A 210 14.12 -16.75 -0.52
CA SER A 210 13.87 -15.56 -1.34
C SER A 210 13.24 -15.93 -2.68
N GLY A 211 12.25 -15.16 -3.12
CA GLY A 211 11.62 -15.44 -4.41
C GLY A 211 10.43 -14.53 -4.71
N LEU A 212 9.77 -14.81 -5.82
CA LEU A 212 8.47 -14.18 -6.11
C LEU A 212 7.43 -14.67 -5.12
N ARG A 213 6.80 -13.73 -4.43
CA ARG A 213 5.82 -13.97 -3.38
C ARG A 213 4.41 -14.05 -3.91
N ASP A 214 4.03 -13.14 -4.80
CA ASP A 214 2.69 -13.03 -5.34
C ASP A 214 2.65 -12.45 -6.75
N VAL A 215 1.53 -12.69 -7.41
CA VAL A 215 1.11 -12.00 -8.64
C VAL A 215 -0.29 -11.46 -8.42
N SER A 216 -0.57 -10.28 -8.97
CA SER A 216 -1.87 -9.62 -8.82
C SER A 216 -2.34 -9.04 -10.13
N SER A 217 -3.66 -9.01 -10.30
CA SER A 217 -4.35 -8.23 -11.33
C SER A 217 -5.36 -7.29 -10.67
N SER A 218 -5.57 -6.13 -11.26
CA SER A 218 -6.51 -5.14 -10.73
C SER A 218 -7.32 -4.48 -11.84
N LEU A 219 -8.51 -4.07 -11.47
CA LEU A 219 -9.41 -3.25 -12.28
C LEU A 219 -9.95 -2.14 -11.38
N ASN A 220 -9.85 -0.90 -11.83
CA ASN A 220 -10.44 0.24 -11.14
C ASN A 220 -11.23 1.09 -12.13
N LEU A 221 -12.47 1.42 -11.76
CA LEU A 221 -13.33 2.31 -12.53
C LEU A 221 -13.54 3.59 -11.73
N SER A 222 -13.25 4.73 -12.33
CA SER A 222 -13.42 6.04 -11.71
C SER A 222 -14.35 6.94 -12.51
N TYR A 223 -15.14 7.74 -11.79
CA TYR A 223 -16.05 8.74 -12.34
C TYR A 223 -15.73 10.12 -11.77
N GLN A 224 -15.47 11.09 -12.65
CA GLN A 224 -15.21 12.47 -12.27
C GLN A 224 -16.54 13.22 -12.10
N VAL A 225 -17.00 13.39 -10.86
CA VAL A 225 -18.27 14.07 -10.53
C VAL A 225 -18.17 15.56 -10.84
N THR A 226 -17.12 16.20 -10.28
CA THR A 226 -16.75 17.60 -10.54
C THR A 226 -15.25 17.68 -10.87
N PRO A 227 -14.69 18.82 -11.26
CA PRO A 227 -13.23 18.95 -11.45
C PRO A 227 -12.39 18.53 -10.24
N ASN A 228 -12.95 18.59 -9.04
CA ASN A 228 -12.25 18.28 -7.79
C ASN A 228 -12.75 17.01 -7.08
N ILE A 229 -13.91 16.46 -7.44
CA ILE A 229 -14.50 15.30 -6.77
C ILE A 229 -14.55 14.12 -7.72
N SER A 230 -14.02 12.98 -7.28
CA SER A 230 -14.08 11.70 -7.97
C SER A 230 -14.66 10.61 -7.08
N VAL A 231 -15.32 9.65 -7.71
CA VAL A 231 -15.77 8.40 -7.08
C VAL A 231 -15.12 7.26 -7.84
N SER A 232 -14.60 6.27 -7.14
CA SER A 232 -13.99 5.10 -7.77
C SER A 232 -14.37 3.81 -7.07
N GLY A 233 -14.36 2.72 -7.84
CA GLY A 233 -14.53 1.36 -7.34
C GLY A 233 -13.51 0.45 -7.99
N GLY A 234 -12.87 -0.40 -7.18
CA GLY A 234 -11.80 -1.28 -7.64
C GLY A 234 -11.95 -2.71 -7.14
N LEU A 235 -11.41 -3.62 -7.92
CA LEU A 235 -11.21 -5.03 -7.58
C LEU A 235 -9.75 -5.39 -7.83
N LYS A 236 -9.19 -6.18 -6.90
CA LYS A 236 -7.83 -6.73 -7.04
C LYS A 236 -7.87 -8.21 -6.69
N ALA A 237 -7.42 -9.04 -7.61
CA ALA A 237 -7.17 -10.46 -7.38
C ALA A 237 -5.67 -10.67 -7.16
N THR A 238 -5.30 -11.39 -6.09
CA THR A 238 -3.93 -11.72 -5.75
C THR A 238 -3.79 -13.23 -5.60
N SER A 239 -2.72 -13.80 -6.14
CA SER A 239 -2.35 -15.19 -5.98
C SER A 239 -0.95 -15.28 -5.39
N LEU A 240 -0.82 -15.92 -4.23
CA LEU A 240 0.48 -16.30 -3.68
C LEU A 240 1.10 -17.38 -4.55
N ILE A 241 2.43 -17.31 -4.72
CA ILE A 241 3.21 -18.26 -5.53
C ILE A 241 4.47 -18.69 -4.76
N GLY A 242 5.17 -19.68 -5.29
CA GLY A 242 6.42 -20.16 -4.68
C GLY A 242 6.23 -20.63 -3.23
N ASP A 243 7.24 -20.36 -2.41
CA ASP A 243 7.27 -20.77 -1.00
C ASP A 243 6.20 -20.08 -0.14
N ALA A 244 5.78 -18.88 -0.51
CA ALA A 244 4.69 -18.19 0.18
C ALA A 244 3.37 -18.96 0.08
N ARG A 245 3.06 -19.51 -1.10
CA ARG A 245 1.87 -20.34 -1.33
C ARG A 245 1.86 -21.62 -0.50
N ASN A 246 3.03 -22.19 -0.27
CA ASN A 246 3.21 -23.50 0.40
C ASN A 246 3.29 -23.38 1.92
N SER A 247 3.19 -22.17 2.46
CA SER A 247 3.23 -21.93 3.90
C SER A 247 2.04 -22.59 4.61
N PRO A 248 2.26 -23.28 5.74
CA PRO A 248 1.18 -23.95 6.49
C PRO A 248 0.19 -22.97 7.14
N ILE A 249 0.53 -21.68 7.26
CA ILE A 249 -0.40 -20.65 7.74
C ILE A 249 -1.29 -20.07 6.64
N VAL A 250 -1.08 -20.46 5.38
CA VAL A 250 -1.92 -20.00 4.24
C VAL A 250 -3.15 -20.90 4.14
N THR A 251 -4.30 -20.34 4.45
CA THR A 251 -5.62 -21.01 4.32
C THR A 251 -6.21 -20.86 2.93
N SER A 252 -5.89 -19.75 2.23
CA SER A 252 -6.21 -19.53 0.82
C SER A 252 -5.07 -18.84 0.10
N PRO A 253 -4.44 -19.47 -0.91
CA PRO A 253 -3.39 -18.82 -1.68
C PRO A 253 -3.94 -17.76 -2.67
N GLN A 254 -5.24 -17.70 -2.84
CA GLN A 254 -5.92 -16.73 -3.71
C GLN A 254 -6.84 -15.86 -2.88
N SER A 255 -6.80 -14.55 -3.13
CA SER A 255 -7.67 -13.59 -2.49
C SER A 255 -8.19 -12.57 -3.51
N VAL A 256 -9.41 -12.09 -3.27
CA VAL A 256 -9.99 -10.95 -3.99
C VAL A 256 -10.30 -9.87 -2.98
N SER A 257 -9.85 -8.66 -3.26
CA SER A 257 -10.19 -7.47 -2.49
C SER A 257 -10.99 -6.51 -3.34
N GLY A 258 -11.87 -5.74 -2.69
CA GLY A 258 -12.67 -4.71 -3.34
C GLY A 258 -12.63 -3.43 -2.54
N ASN A 259 -12.75 -2.30 -3.22
CA ASN A 259 -12.84 -0.99 -2.58
C ASN A 259 -13.81 -0.07 -3.31
N LEU A 260 -14.39 0.85 -2.53
CA LEU A 260 -15.13 2.02 -3.01
C LEU A 260 -14.53 3.26 -2.35
N SER A 261 -14.30 4.31 -3.12
CA SER A 261 -13.65 5.52 -2.63
C SER A 261 -14.30 6.78 -3.19
N VAL A 262 -14.34 7.81 -2.34
CA VAL A 262 -14.65 9.19 -2.75
C VAL A 262 -13.42 10.03 -2.47
N GLY A 263 -12.97 10.80 -3.45
CA GLY A 263 -11.79 11.66 -3.35
C GLY A 263 -12.09 13.11 -3.68
N TYR A 264 -11.44 14.02 -2.95
CA TYR A 264 -11.44 15.46 -3.20
C TYR A 264 -10.01 15.93 -3.43
N ALA A 265 -9.76 16.50 -4.60
CA ALA A 265 -8.47 17.08 -4.98
C ALA A 265 -8.49 18.61 -4.78
N PHE A 266 -7.41 19.20 -4.20
CA PHE A 266 -7.29 20.62 -3.88
C PHE A 266 -5.87 21.15 -4.14
#